data_d72c4e183e38b66b112a9a99dcac4607
#
_entry.id   d72c4e183e38b66b112a9a99dcac4607
#
_cell.length_a   1.000
_cell.length_b   1.000
_cell.length_c   1.000
_cell.angle_alpha   90.00
_cell.angle_beta   90.00
_cell.angle_gamma   90.00
#
_symmetry.space_group_name_H-M   'P 1'
#
loop_
_entity.id
_entity.type
_entity.pdbx_description
1 polymer ?
#
loop_
_entity_poly.entity_id
_entity_poly.type
_entity_poly.pdbx_seq_one_letter_code
_entity_poly.pdbx_strand_id
1 'polypeptide(L)'
;MALKTYNPTTPGQRQLVMVDRSALYKGKPVKSLTEGKNSNGGRNNTGRITVRFRGGGHKQAYRIVDFKRDKIDAPATVERLEYDPNRTAFIALIKYQAGELAYILAPQRLAVGDTIVAGSYVDVKPGNVMPLGNMPIGTIVHNIETKIGKGGQLARSAGTYAQLVGRDQDYVIVRLNSGEQRLVHGRCRGTIGAVSNPDHMNISIGKAGRTRWLGRRPHNRGVSMNPIDHPHGGGEGRTSGGRHPVTPWGKPTKGKKTRSNKSTNKFILLSRHKRKK
;
A
#
# COMPACT_ATOMS: atom_id res chain seq x y z
N MET A 1 -11.85 -7.76 -10.09
CA MET A 1 -11.14 -8.98 -10.52
C MET A 1 -11.68 -10.14 -9.71
N ALA A 2 -11.74 -11.33 -10.30
CA ALA A 2 -12.26 -12.50 -9.60
C ALA A 2 -11.21 -13.11 -8.68
N LEU A 3 -11.65 -13.76 -7.60
CA LEU A 3 -10.84 -14.63 -6.77
C LEU A 3 -10.77 -16.01 -7.43
N LYS A 4 -9.60 -16.61 -7.44
CA LYS A 4 -9.37 -17.98 -7.91
C LYS A 4 -9.22 -18.91 -6.73
N THR A 5 -10.10 -19.89 -6.64
CA THR A 5 -10.03 -21.00 -5.70
C THR A 5 -9.43 -22.23 -6.39
N TYR A 6 -9.00 -23.21 -5.63
CA TYR A 6 -8.35 -24.41 -6.12
C TYR A 6 -9.01 -25.67 -5.54
N ASN A 7 -9.02 -26.74 -6.28
CA ASN A 7 -9.49 -28.02 -5.78
C ASN A 7 -8.64 -28.49 -4.58
N PRO A 8 -9.23 -29.05 -3.53
CA PRO A 8 -8.53 -29.40 -2.29
C PRO A 8 -7.75 -30.72 -2.43
N THR A 9 -6.94 -30.85 -3.49
CA THR A 9 -6.14 -32.06 -3.78
C THR A 9 -4.98 -32.24 -2.80
N THR A 10 -4.51 -31.17 -2.16
CA THR A 10 -3.45 -31.19 -1.15
C THR A 10 -3.79 -30.27 0.02
N PRO A 11 -3.22 -30.49 1.23
CA PRO A 11 -3.43 -29.60 2.37
C PRO A 11 -3.13 -28.12 2.07
N GLY A 12 -2.11 -27.85 1.25
CA GLY A 12 -1.70 -26.49 0.87
C GLY A 12 -2.62 -25.82 -0.16
N GLN A 13 -3.46 -26.58 -0.86
CA GLN A 13 -4.45 -26.06 -1.81
C GLN A 13 -5.85 -25.92 -1.21
N ARG A 14 -6.17 -26.70 -0.17
CA ARG A 14 -7.49 -26.74 0.45
C ARG A 14 -8.05 -25.36 0.82
N GLN A 15 -7.21 -24.48 1.31
CA GLN A 15 -7.61 -23.11 1.74
C GLN A 15 -6.96 -22.02 0.89
N LEU A 16 -6.43 -22.39 -0.28
CA LEU A 16 -5.77 -21.43 -1.16
C LEU A 16 -6.80 -20.61 -1.91
N VAL A 17 -6.72 -19.28 -1.72
CA VAL A 17 -7.48 -18.30 -2.49
C VAL A 17 -6.51 -17.25 -3.00
N MET A 18 -6.46 -17.04 -4.29
CA MET A 18 -5.58 -16.07 -4.94
C MET A 18 -6.39 -15.10 -5.80
N VAL A 19 -5.85 -13.92 -6.05
CA VAL A 19 -6.41 -13.03 -7.07
C VAL A 19 -6.11 -13.59 -8.46
N ASP A 20 -7.10 -13.60 -9.33
CA ASP A 20 -6.88 -13.94 -10.74
C ASP A 20 -6.06 -12.84 -11.42
N ARG A 21 -5.01 -13.27 -12.12
CA ARG A 21 -4.07 -12.41 -12.85
C ARG A 21 -4.07 -12.68 -14.34
N SER A 22 -5.08 -13.38 -14.84
CA SER A 22 -5.16 -13.78 -16.26
C SER A 22 -5.15 -12.58 -17.20
N ALA A 23 -5.81 -11.49 -16.81
CA ALA A 23 -5.90 -10.24 -17.57
C ALA A 23 -4.63 -9.37 -17.52
N LEU A 24 -3.64 -9.73 -16.68
CA LEU A 24 -2.40 -8.97 -16.58
C LEU A 24 -1.36 -9.48 -17.59
N TYR A 25 -0.49 -8.57 -18.00
CA TYR A 25 0.65 -8.91 -18.84
C TYR A 25 1.56 -9.94 -18.15
N LYS A 26 1.89 -11.01 -18.87
CA LYS A 26 2.67 -12.17 -18.35
C LYS A 26 4.16 -12.09 -18.66
N GLY A 27 4.59 -11.14 -19.47
CA GLY A 27 5.98 -10.97 -19.88
C GLY A 27 6.85 -10.29 -18.83
N LYS A 28 8.09 -10.02 -19.22
CA LYS A 28 9.08 -9.34 -18.35
C LYS A 28 8.78 -7.84 -18.25
N PRO A 29 9.07 -7.19 -17.10
CA PRO A 29 8.96 -5.75 -16.98
C PRO A 29 9.99 -5.04 -17.87
N VAL A 30 9.78 -3.75 -18.13
CA VAL A 30 10.73 -2.89 -18.88
C VAL A 30 12.02 -2.79 -18.08
N LYS A 31 13.14 -3.22 -18.69
CA LYS A 31 14.46 -3.32 -18.01
C LYS A 31 14.96 -1.95 -17.52
N SER A 32 14.82 -0.89 -18.30
CA SER A 32 15.22 0.47 -17.96
C SER A 32 14.46 1.06 -16.76
N LEU A 33 13.23 0.56 -16.48
CA LEU A 33 12.40 0.97 -15.36
C LEU A 33 12.47 -0.03 -14.17
N THR A 34 13.50 -0.87 -14.11
CA THR A 34 13.67 -1.85 -13.02
C THR A 34 15.05 -1.79 -12.42
N GLU A 35 15.11 -1.94 -11.11
CA GLU A 35 16.33 -1.99 -10.33
C GLU A 35 16.43 -3.30 -9.53
N GLY A 36 17.65 -3.73 -9.24
CA GLY A 36 17.90 -4.84 -8.34
C GLY A 36 17.46 -4.51 -6.92
N LYS A 37 16.76 -5.43 -6.27
CA LYS A 37 16.32 -5.26 -4.88
C LYS A 37 16.99 -6.30 -4.00
N ASN A 38 17.95 -5.91 -3.21
CA ASN A 38 18.54 -6.75 -2.20
C ASN A 38 17.70 -6.77 -0.92
N SER A 39 17.68 -7.94 -0.25
CA SER A 39 17.01 -8.09 1.04
C SER A 39 18.02 -7.88 2.16
N ASN A 40 17.75 -6.92 3.05
CA ASN A 40 18.57 -6.67 4.25
C ASN A 40 18.17 -7.56 5.44
N GLY A 41 17.19 -8.45 5.29
CA GLY A 41 16.74 -9.35 6.35
C GLY A 41 16.21 -8.64 7.61
N GLY A 42 15.70 -7.42 7.48
CA GLY A 42 15.23 -6.61 8.61
C GLY A 42 16.33 -5.92 9.43
N ARG A 43 17.55 -5.84 8.90
CA ARG A 43 18.67 -5.10 9.50
C ARG A 43 18.64 -3.64 9.07
N ASN A 44 19.10 -2.77 9.96
CA ASN A 44 19.35 -1.35 9.67
C ASN A 44 20.74 -1.13 9.07
N ASN A 45 21.14 0.13 8.91
CA ASN A 45 22.47 0.53 8.41
C ASN A 45 23.62 0.11 9.32
N THR A 46 23.38 -0.13 10.61
CA THR A 46 24.37 -0.64 11.57
C THR A 46 24.39 -2.16 11.70
N GLY A 47 23.64 -2.89 10.86
CA GLY A 47 23.54 -4.36 10.86
C GLY A 47 22.65 -4.95 11.96
N ARG A 48 22.05 -4.13 12.82
CA ARG A 48 21.17 -4.60 13.90
C ARG A 48 19.78 -4.90 13.38
N ILE A 49 19.14 -5.96 13.92
CA ILE A 49 17.76 -6.34 13.58
C ILE A 49 16.81 -5.32 14.20
N THR A 50 16.20 -4.49 13.36
CA THR A 50 15.15 -3.54 13.74
C THR A 50 13.75 -4.05 13.44
N VAL A 51 13.61 -4.95 12.46
CA VAL A 51 12.37 -5.64 12.11
C VAL A 51 12.60 -7.14 12.15
N ARG A 52 12.08 -7.80 13.19
CA ARG A 52 12.24 -9.25 13.37
C ARG A 52 11.44 -10.06 12.35
N PHE A 53 11.79 -11.32 12.20
CA PHE A 53 11.08 -12.30 11.36
C PHE A 53 11.02 -11.91 9.88
N ARG A 54 12.05 -11.26 9.38
CA ARG A 54 12.26 -10.94 7.96
C ARG A 54 13.48 -11.68 7.44
N GLY A 55 13.42 -12.09 6.18
CA GLY A 55 14.54 -12.72 5.49
C GLY A 55 14.10 -13.91 4.63
N GLY A 56 14.99 -14.33 3.77
CA GLY A 56 14.68 -15.30 2.72
C GLY A 56 13.69 -14.71 1.72
N GLY A 57 12.96 -15.60 1.07
CA GLY A 57 11.96 -15.22 0.09
C GLY A 57 12.51 -15.18 -1.34
N HIS A 58 11.60 -15.03 -2.29
CA HIS A 58 11.95 -14.98 -3.71
C HIS A 58 12.65 -13.65 -4.06
N LYS A 59 13.70 -13.71 -4.89
CA LYS A 59 14.38 -12.51 -5.41
C LYS A 59 13.39 -11.64 -6.20
N GLN A 60 13.40 -10.34 -5.96
CA GLN A 60 12.49 -9.38 -6.59
C GLN A 60 13.29 -8.26 -7.23
N ALA A 61 12.87 -7.82 -8.41
CA ALA A 61 13.28 -6.54 -8.98
C ALA A 61 12.30 -5.45 -8.55
N TYR A 62 12.80 -4.28 -8.22
CA TYR A 62 11.99 -3.10 -7.92
C TYR A 62 11.57 -2.43 -9.23
N ARG A 63 10.29 -2.00 -9.34
CA ARG A 63 9.79 -1.19 -10.45
C ARG A 63 9.79 0.26 -10.04
N ILE A 64 10.45 1.09 -10.82
CA ILE A 64 10.45 2.55 -10.64
C ILE A 64 9.06 3.05 -11.06
N VAL A 65 8.27 3.47 -10.07
CA VAL A 65 6.91 3.97 -10.31
C VAL A 65 6.91 5.48 -10.14
N ASP A 66 6.34 6.17 -11.12
CA ASP A 66 6.16 7.61 -11.08
C ASP A 66 5.00 7.97 -10.12
N PHE A 67 5.36 8.41 -8.93
CA PHE A 67 4.40 8.90 -7.92
C PHE A 67 4.16 10.39 -8.02
N LYS A 68 4.94 11.11 -8.82
CA LYS A 68 4.87 12.56 -8.92
C LYS A 68 4.01 13.01 -10.09
N ARG A 69 4.12 12.33 -11.23
CA ARG A 69 3.42 12.70 -12.46
C ARG A 69 3.75 14.13 -12.89
N ASP A 70 5.05 14.44 -12.97
CA ASP A 70 5.54 15.81 -13.22
C ASP A 70 5.37 16.29 -14.66
N LYS A 71 5.06 15.39 -15.61
CA LYS A 71 4.77 15.73 -17.00
C LYS A 71 3.34 16.28 -17.10
N ILE A 72 3.24 17.59 -17.01
CA ILE A 72 1.97 18.31 -17.06
C ILE A 72 1.52 18.45 -18.51
N ASP A 73 0.21 18.32 -18.75
CA ASP A 73 -0.48 18.44 -20.04
C ASP A 73 0.07 17.54 -21.14
N ALA A 74 0.81 16.49 -20.75
CA ALA A 74 1.32 15.47 -21.65
C ALA A 74 0.41 14.23 -21.61
N PRO A 75 -0.37 13.95 -22.66
CA PRO A 75 -1.17 12.74 -22.72
C PRO A 75 -0.28 11.49 -22.84
N ALA A 76 -0.69 10.45 -22.15
CA ALA A 76 -0.04 9.15 -22.19
C ALA A 76 -1.08 8.05 -22.38
N THR A 77 -0.76 7.06 -23.19
CA THR A 77 -1.61 5.90 -23.45
C THR A 77 -1.18 4.73 -22.57
N VAL A 78 -2.14 3.99 -22.01
CA VAL A 78 -1.89 2.76 -21.24
C VAL A 78 -1.56 1.63 -22.21
N GLU A 79 -0.32 1.14 -22.17
CA GLU A 79 0.11 0.02 -23.03
C GLU A 79 -0.28 -1.34 -22.43
N ARG A 80 -0.12 -1.50 -21.13
CA ARG A 80 -0.40 -2.77 -20.45
C ARG A 80 -0.52 -2.62 -18.92
N LEU A 81 -1.21 -3.59 -18.30
CA LEU A 81 -1.31 -3.72 -16.85
C LEU A 81 -0.41 -4.85 -16.39
N GLU A 82 0.39 -4.60 -15.33
CA GLU A 82 1.38 -5.55 -14.83
C GLU A 82 1.22 -5.86 -13.35
N TYR A 83 1.65 -7.06 -12.98
CA TYR A 83 1.84 -7.46 -11.59
C TYR A 83 3.18 -6.92 -11.06
N ASP A 84 3.16 -6.29 -9.89
CA ASP A 84 4.38 -5.89 -9.17
C ASP A 84 4.51 -6.68 -7.85
N PRO A 85 5.57 -7.46 -7.65
CA PRO A 85 5.79 -8.20 -6.40
C PRO A 85 6.14 -7.31 -5.20
N ASN A 86 6.44 -6.02 -5.41
CA ASN A 86 6.84 -5.09 -4.37
C ASN A 86 5.68 -4.38 -3.70
N ARG A 87 4.49 -4.45 -4.31
CA ARG A 87 3.27 -3.81 -3.82
C ARG A 87 2.05 -4.69 -4.01
N THR A 88 0.98 -4.35 -3.32
CA THR A 88 -0.29 -5.08 -3.40
C THR A 88 -1.15 -4.64 -4.57
N ALA A 89 -0.99 -3.40 -5.02
CA ALA A 89 -1.65 -2.83 -6.19
C ALA A 89 -0.99 -3.32 -7.49
N PHE A 90 -1.75 -3.35 -8.59
CA PHE A 90 -1.18 -3.49 -9.91
C PHE A 90 -0.59 -2.17 -10.40
N ILE A 91 0.29 -2.25 -11.39
CA ILE A 91 0.89 -1.10 -12.06
C ILE A 91 0.48 -1.07 -13.52
N ALA A 92 0.43 0.10 -14.10
CA ALA A 92 0.21 0.29 -15.52
C ALA A 92 1.48 0.84 -16.16
N LEU A 93 1.89 0.27 -17.28
CA LEU A 93 2.89 0.86 -18.16
C LEU A 93 2.17 1.84 -19.05
N ILE A 94 2.63 3.07 -19.04
CA ILE A 94 2.12 4.15 -19.90
C ILE A 94 3.21 4.62 -20.85
N LYS A 95 2.78 5.04 -22.03
CA LYS A 95 3.64 5.63 -23.06
C LYS A 95 3.17 7.04 -23.37
N TYR A 96 4.05 8.00 -23.16
CA TYR A 96 3.83 9.39 -23.56
C TYR A 96 3.95 9.55 -25.07
N GLN A 97 3.34 10.59 -25.63
CA GLN A 97 3.42 10.88 -27.07
C GLN A 97 4.87 11.00 -27.55
N ALA A 98 5.77 11.51 -26.73
CA ALA A 98 7.22 11.57 -27.01
C ALA A 98 7.92 10.20 -27.02
N GLY A 99 7.20 9.08 -26.85
CA GLY A 99 7.73 7.73 -26.84
C GLY A 99 8.30 7.26 -25.50
N GLU A 100 8.38 8.11 -24.49
CA GLU A 100 8.90 7.76 -23.18
C GLU A 100 7.92 6.88 -22.40
N LEU A 101 8.47 5.87 -21.70
CA LEU A 101 7.72 4.92 -20.90
C LEU A 101 7.81 5.27 -19.41
N ALA A 102 6.72 5.08 -18.67
CA ALA A 102 6.70 5.19 -17.21
C ALA A 102 5.75 4.17 -16.58
N TYR A 103 6.05 3.73 -15.35
CA TYR A 103 5.09 2.97 -14.55
C TYR A 103 4.30 3.90 -13.63
N ILE A 104 3.00 3.64 -13.52
CA ILE A 104 2.12 4.30 -12.55
C ILE A 104 1.36 3.26 -11.74
N LEU A 105 0.75 3.67 -10.62
CA LEU A 105 -0.25 2.83 -9.95
C LEU A 105 -1.47 2.72 -10.85
N ALA A 106 -1.92 1.50 -11.13
CA ALA A 106 -3.12 1.29 -11.90
C ALA A 106 -4.36 1.57 -11.02
N PRO A 107 -5.24 2.51 -11.38
CA PRO A 107 -6.55 2.62 -10.75
C PRO A 107 -7.48 1.49 -11.16
N GLN A 108 -8.59 1.33 -10.43
CA GLN A 108 -9.69 0.46 -10.85
C GLN A 108 -10.30 1.01 -12.14
N ARG A 109 -10.77 0.11 -12.99
CA ARG A 109 -11.42 0.39 -14.27
C ARG A 109 -10.51 1.02 -15.33
N LEU A 110 -9.20 1.08 -15.12
CA LEU A 110 -8.26 1.46 -16.16
C LEU A 110 -8.07 0.29 -17.12
N ALA A 111 -8.23 0.53 -18.41
CA ALA A 111 -8.04 -0.45 -19.48
C ALA A 111 -6.79 -0.14 -20.31
N VAL A 112 -6.34 -1.14 -21.06
CA VAL A 112 -5.29 -0.95 -22.07
C VAL A 112 -5.88 -0.12 -23.21
N GLY A 113 -5.12 0.86 -23.70
CA GLY A 113 -5.57 1.84 -24.70
C GLY A 113 -6.15 3.13 -24.14
N ASP A 114 -6.48 3.17 -22.82
CA ASP A 114 -6.98 4.41 -22.21
C ASP A 114 -5.92 5.50 -22.27
N THR A 115 -6.37 6.73 -22.50
CA THR A 115 -5.52 7.93 -22.43
C THR A 115 -5.67 8.60 -21.08
N ILE A 116 -4.54 8.92 -20.47
CA ILE A 116 -4.46 9.59 -19.15
C ILE A 116 -3.59 10.83 -19.23
N VAL A 117 -3.96 11.85 -18.49
CA VAL A 117 -3.28 13.15 -18.47
C VAL A 117 -3.06 13.61 -17.03
N ALA A 118 -1.97 14.33 -16.79
CA ALA A 118 -1.74 15.09 -15.56
C ALA A 118 -1.78 16.58 -15.92
N GLY A 119 -2.62 17.36 -15.27
CA GLY A 119 -2.77 18.78 -15.59
C GLY A 119 -3.45 19.56 -14.48
N SER A 120 -3.58 20.87 -14.65
CA SER A 120 -4.28 21.73 -13.68
C SER A 120 -5.79 21.56 -13.75
N TYR A 121 -6.34 21.37 -14.94
CA TYR A 121 -7.76 21.11 -15.20
C TYR A 121 -7.87 20.00 -16.24
N VAL A 122 -8.21 18.80 -15.79
CA VAL A 122 -8.39 17.63 -16.65
C VAL A 122 -9.71 16.94 -16.33
N ASP A 123 -10.24 16.15 -17.26
CA ASP A 123 -11.46 15.38 -17.03
C ASP A 123 -11.36 14.50 -15.79
N VAL A 124 -12.49 14.31 -15.09
CA VAL A 124 -12.61 13.43 -13.93
C VAL A 124 -12.70 11.97 -14.40
N LYS A 125 -11.60 11.47 -14.98
CA LYS A 125 -11.46 10.08 -15.45
C LYS A 125 -10.43 9.33 -14.59
N PRO A 126 -10.61 8.00 -14.33
CA PRO A 126 -9.64 7.21 -13.60
C PRO A 126 -8.24 7.28 -14.24
N GLY A 127 -7.23 7.57 -13.42
CA GLY A 127 -5.83 7.69 -13.88
C GLY A 127 -5.37 9.11 -14.16
N ASN A 128 -6.27 10.05 -14.37
CA ASN A 128 -5.93 11.47 -14.50
C ASN A 128 -5.46 12.05 -13.16
N VAL A 129 -4.58 13.03 -13.22
CA VAL A 129 -3.99 13.69 -12.06
C VAL A 129 -4.22 15.19 -12.14
N MET A 130 -4.71 15.78 -11.06
CA MET A 130 -4.83 17.23 -10.92
C MET A 130 -4.65 17.67 -9.48
N PRO A 131 -4.49 18.99 -9.21
CA PRO A 131 -4.53 19.54 -7.86
C PRO A 131 -5.87 19.24 -7.17
N LEU A 132 -5.82 18.90 -5.88
CA LEU A 132 -7.02 18.55 -5.10
C LEU A 132 -8.04 19.71 -5.01
N GLY A 133 -7.55 20.95 -5.01
CA GLY A 133 -8.40 22.14 -5.01
C GLY A 133 -9.27 22.31 -6.24
N ASN A 134 -8.85 21.74 -7.39
CA ASN A 134 -9.58 21.85 -8.65
C ASN A 134 -10.56 20.68 -8.86
N MET A 135 -10.46 19.61 -8.05
CA MET A 135 -11.36 18.45 -8.17
C MET A 135 -12.74 18.74 -7.58
N PRO A 136 -13.82 18.25 -8.17
CA PRO A 136 -15.16 18.32 -7.56
C PRO A 136 -15.22 17.64 -6.19
N ILE A 137 -16.04 18.18 -5.27
CA ILE A 137 -16.32 17.54 -3.99
C ILE A 137 -17.02 16.20 -4.25
N GLY A 138 -16.71 15.18 -3.44
CA GLY A 138 -17.20 13.82 -3.63
C GLY A 138 -16.27 12.94 -4.46
N THR A 139 -15.32 13.51 -5.20
CA THR A 139 -14.38 12.74 -6.04
C THR A 139 -13.59 11.74 -5.22
N ILE A 140 -13.50 10.52 -5.74
CA ILE A 140 -12.64 9.45 -5.20
C ILE A 140 -11.25 9.61 -5.81
N VAL A 141 -10.23 9.62 -4.95
CA VAL A 141 -8.83 9.83 -5.32
C VAL A 141 -7.90 8.86 -4.61
N HIS A 142 -6.74 8.63 -5.22
CA HIS A 142 -5.65 7.84 -4.64
C HIS A 142 -4.29 8.52 -4.93
N ASN A 143 -3.21 7.93 -4.46
CA ASN A 143 -1.85 8.47 -4.67
C ASN A 143 -1.74 9.96 -4.33
N ILE A 144 -2.24 10.35 -3.15
CA ILE A 144 -2.39 11.74 -2.74
C ILE A 144 -1.09 12.26 -2.15
N GLU A 145 -0.68 13.45 -2.57
CA GLU A 145 0.42 14.17 -1.96
C GLU A 145 0.05 14.71 -0.57
N THR A 146 1.05 14.79 0.32
CA THR A 146 0.92 15.43 1.63
C THR A 146 1.67 16.75 1.72
N LYS A 147 2.57 16.98 0.77
CA LYS A 147 3.33 18.23 0.54
C LYS A 147 3.42 18.43 -0.96
N ILE A 148 3.32 19.68 -1.39
CA ILE A 148 3.36 20.06 -2.81
C ILE A 148 4.64 19.55 -3.45
N GLY A 149 4.54 18.85 -4.59
CA GLY A 149 5.66 18.34 -5.39
C GLY A 149 6.44 17.16 -4.79
N LYS A 150 6.05 16.66 -3.61
CA LYS A 150 6.73 15.51 -2.99
C LYS A 150 6.40 14.17 -3.64
N GLY A 151 5.34 14.09 -4.39
CA GLY A 151 4.76 12.87 -4.91
C GLY A 151 3.78 12.20 -3.94
N GLY A 152 2.92 11.36 -4.47
CA GLY A 152 1.84 10.73 -3.72
C GLY A 152 2.33 9.84 -2.58
N GLN A 153 1.69 9.94 -1.42
CA GLN A 153 2.04 9.22 -0.20
C GLN A 153 0.85 8.48 0.43
N LEU A 154 -0.36 9.01 0.31
CA LEU A 154 -1.57 8.42 0.87
C LEU A 154 -2.34 7.61 -0.17
N ALA A 155 -3.09 6.61 0.28
CA ALA A 155 -3.95 5.76 -0.55
C ALA A 155 -3.22 5.14 -1.75
N ARG A 156 -2.18 4.31 -1.50
CA ARG A 156 -1.37 3.64 -2.54
C ARG A 156 -1.47 2.12 -2.53
N SER A 157 -2.04 1.54 -1.49
CA SER A 157 -2.20 0.08 -1.38
C SER A 157 -3.42 -0.40 -2.19
N ALA A 158 -3.47 -1.69 -2.50
CA ALA A 158 -4.58 -2.31 -3.21
C ALA A 158 -5.95 -1.94 -2.62
N GLY A 159 -6.88 -1.56 -3.47
CA GLY A 159 -8.25 -1.23 -3.10
C GLY A 159 -8.43 0.03 -2.26
N THR A 160 -7.34 0.74 -1.89
CA THR A 160 -7.47 1.95 -1.08
C THR A 160 -7.84 3.16 -1.91
N TYR A 161 -8.53 4.08 -1.24
CA TYR A 161 -8.93 5.36 -1.81
C TYR A 161 -9.10 6.39 -0.71
N ALA A 162 -9.29 7.61 -1.08
CA ALA A 162 -9.76 8.69 -0.22
C ALA A 162 -10.84 9.47 -0.96
N GLN A 163 -11.71 10.17 -0.24
CA GLN A 163 -12.78 10.97 -0.81
C GLN A 163 -12.59 12.43 -0.42
N LEU A 164 -12.74 13.33 -1.38
CA LEU A 164 -12.82 14.76 -1.12
C LEU A 164 -14.17 15.07 -0.49
N VAL A 165 -14.17 15.63 0.72
CA VAL A 165 -15.40 15.88 1.50
C VAL A 165 -15.76 17.35 1.48
N GLY A 166 -14.78 18.23 1.42
CA GLY A 166 -14.98 19.67 1.44
C GLY A 166 -13.70 20.44 1.18
N ARG A 167 -13.84 21.76 1.17
CA ARG A 167 -12.72 22.73 1.06
C ARG A 167 -12.79 23.69 2.23
N ASP A 168 -11.64 24.11 2.69
CA ASP A 168 -11.48 25.07 3.78
C ASP A 168 -10.27 25.96 3.43
N GLN A 169 -10.55 27.15 2.95
CA GLN A 169 -9.56 28.10 2.42
C GLN A 169 -8.62 27.41 1.40
N ASP A 170 -7.32 27.42 1.67
CA ASP A 170 -6.31 26.79 0.81
C ASP A 170 -6.23 25.27 0.98
N TYR A 171 -7.00 24.70 1.88
CA TYR A 171 -6.95 23.27 2.19
C TYR A 171 -8.20 22.53 1.69
N VAL A 172 -8.00 21.25 1.41
CA VAL A 172 -9.07 20.32 1.07
C VAL A 172 -9.20 19.29 2.18
N ILE A 173 -10.44 19.00 2.57
CA ILE A 173 -10.76 17.97 3.56
C ILE A 173 -10.85 16.65 2.84
N VAL A 174 -9.93 15.74 3.19
CA VAL A 174 -9.82 14.41 2.59
C VAL A 174 -10.18 13.35 3.63
N ARG A 175 -11.20 12.55 3.35
CA ARG A 175 -11.58 11.38 4.15
C ARG A 175 -10.85 10.14 3.64
N LEU A 176 -9.97 9.59 4.45
CA LEU A 176 -9.23 8.36 4.15
C LEU A 176 -10.11 7.13 4.36
N ASN A 177 -9.71 6.00 3.78
CA ASN A 177 -10.39 4.69 3.94
C ASN A 177 -10.49 4.23 5.41
N SER A 178 -9.60 4.72 6.29
CA SER A 178 -9.65 4.49 7.74
C SER A 178 -10.75 5.29 8.47
N GLY A 179 -11.45 6.20 7.79
CA GLY A 179 -12.39 7.15 8.37
C GLY A 179 -11.74 8.42 8.93
N GLU A 180 -10.42 8.52 8.96
CA GLU A 180 -9.70 9.74 9.36
C GLU A 180 -9.95 10.85 8.34
N GLN A 181 -10.30 12.05 8.81
CA GLN A 181 -10.41 13.25 7.98
C GLN A 181 -9.20 14.13 8.20
N ARG A 182 -8.57 14.52 7.10
CA ARG A 182 -7.35 15.31 7.11
C ARG A 182 -7.44 16.53 6.20
N LEU A 183 -6.80 17.61 6.63
CA LEU A 183 -6.49 18.75 5.79
C LEU A 183 -5.27 18.44 4.92
N VAL A 184 -5.41 18.66 3.63
CA VAL A 184 -4.33 18.58 2.64
C VAL A 184 -4.38 19.86 1.83
N HIS A 185 -3.24 20.50 1.57
CA HIS A 185 -3.20 21.75 0.81
C HIS A 185 -3.78 21.54 -0.59
N GLY A 186 -4.62 22.46 -1.08
CA GLY A 186 -5.33 22.33 -2.36
C GLY A 186 -4.42 22.18 -3.58
N ARG A 187 -3.21 22.74 -3.54
CA ARG A 187 -2.18 22.58 -4.59
C ARG A 187 -1.52 21.20 -4.61
N CYS A 188 -1.68 20.38 -3.55
CA CYS A 188 -1.25 18.98 -3.59
C CYS A 188 -2.04 18.22 -4.63
N ARG A 189 -1.35 17.35 -5.36
CA ARG A 189 -1.94 16.55 -6.44
C ARG A 189 -2.45 15.20 -5.94
N GLY A 190 -3.45 14.67 -6.61
CA GLY A 190 -3.98 13.34 -6.41
C GLY A 190 -4.38 12.71 -7.74
N THR A 191 -4.42 11.39 -7.80
CA THR A 191 -4.89 10.64 -8.96
C THR A 191 -6.34 10.26 -8.77
N ILE A 192 -7.17 10.47 -9.78
CA ILE A 192 -8.61 10.16 -9.75
C ILE A 192 -8.83 8.66 -9.79
N GLY A 193 -9.80 8.19 -9.02
CA GLY A 193 -10.18 6.78 -8.89
C GLY A 193 -9.64 6.10 -7.65
N ALA A 194 -10.03 4.86 -7.42
CA ALA A 194 -9.50 3.98 -6.37
C ALA A 194 -8.38 3.09 -6.93
N VAL A 195 -7.48 2.63 -6.06
CA VAL A 195 -6.38 1.74 -6.46
C VAL A 195 -6.91 0.37 -6.86
N SER A 196 -6.32 -0.25 -7.87
CA SER A 196 -6.64 -1.60 -8.36
C SER A 196 -6.52 -2.69 -7.30
N ASN A 197 -7.00 -3.90 -7.63
CA ASN A 197 -6.87 -5.12 -6.83
C ASN A 197 -7.57 -5.06 -5.44
N PRO A 198 -8.85 -4.66 -5.36
CA PRO A 198 -9.56 -4.56 -4.08
C PRO A 198 -9.65 -5.91 -3.35
N ASP A 199 -9.70 -7.02 -4.10
CA ASP A 199 -9.80 -8.38 -3.55
C ASP A 199 -8.50 -8.91 -2.93
N HIS A 200 -7.42 -8.12 -2.93
CA HIS A 200 -6.16 -8.52 -2.29
C HIS A 200 -6.33 -8.85 -0.79
N MET A 201 -7.26 -8.20 -0.12
CA MET A 201 -7.57 -8.47 1.29
C MET A 201 -8.21 -9.85 1.52
N ASN A 202 -8.83 -10.43 0.51
CA ASN A 202 -9.54 -11.71 0.57
C ASN A 202 -8.64 -12.91 0.22
N ILE A 203 -7.34 -12.69 -0.01
CA ILE A 203 -6.37 -13.76 -0.32
C ILE A 203 -6.14 -14.62 0.90
N SER A 204 -6.18 -15.95 0.70
CA SER A 204 -5.70 -16.94 1.64
C SER A 204 -4.45 -17.63 1.09
N ILE A 205 -3.35 -17.55 1.83
CA ILE A 205 -2.04 -18.09 1.39
C ILE A 205 -2.02 -19.62 1.40
N GLY A 206 -2.84 -20.27 2.23
CA GLY A 206 -3.06 -21.72 2.29
C GLY A 206 -1.96 -22.54 2.96
N LYS A 207 -0.68 -22.13 2.93
CA LYS A 207 0.42 -22.85 3.59
C LYS A 207 1.54 -21.92 4.08
N ALA A 208 2.24 -22.34 5.14
CA ALA A 208 3.36 -21.60 5.73
C ALA A 208 4.53 -21.39 4.74
N GLY A 209 4.78 -22.33 3.84
CA GLY A 209 5.83 -22.20 2.82
C GLY A 209 5.64 -20.98 1.91
N ARG A 210 4.39 -20.63 1.54
CA ARG A 210 4.14 -19.39 0.77
C ARG A 210 4.48 -18.13 1.55
N THR A 211 4.23 -18.12 2.86
CA THR A 211 4.66 -17.03 3.73
C THR A 211 6.18 -16.88 3.73
N ARG A 212 6.91 -18.02 3.69
CA ARG A 212 8.39 -18.02 3.57
C ARG A 212 8.83 -17.45 2.22
N TRP A 213 8.16 -17.78 1.12
CA TRP A 213 8.46 -17.21 -0.20
C TRP A 213 8.27 -15.69 -0.26
N LEU A 214 7.39 -15.14 0.58
CA LEU A 214 7.20 -13.71 0.73
C LEU A 214 8.24 -13.03 1.64
N GLY A 215 9.26 -13.77 2.10
CA GLY A 215 10.32 -13.24 2.96
C GLY A 215 9.92 -13.07 4.42
N ARG A 216 8.87 -13.75 4.87
CA ARG A 216 8.45 -13.77 6.27
C ARG A 216 8.92 -15.05 6.94
N ARG A 217 9.65 -14.93 8.02
CA ARG A 217 10.09 -16.06 8.86
C ARG A 217 9.00 -16.39 9.90
N PRO A 218 9.01 -17.63 10.44
CA PRO A 218 8.12 -18.01 11.54
C PRO A 218 8.24 -17.05 12.72
N HIS A 219 7.13 -16.83 13.39
CA HIS A 219 7.04 -15.97 14.58
C HIS A 219 6.79 -16.80 15.82
N ASN A 220 7.70 -16.75 16.78
CA ASN A 220 7.52 -17.35 18.11
C ASN A 220 6.73 -16.40 19.01
N ARG A 221 5.79 -16.94 19.76
CA ARG A 221 5.05 -16.20 20.78
C ARG A 221 5.94 -15.97 22.00
N GLY A 222 5.78 -14.82 22.66
CA GLY A 222 6.55 -14.49 23.88
C GLY A 222 6.37 -15.51 25.00
N VAL A 223 5.21 -16.15 25.09
CA VAL A 223 4.92 -17.22 26.08
C VAL A 223 5.79 -18.48 25.86
N SER A 224 6.29 -18.71 24.66
CA SER A 224 7.16 -19.85 24.34
C SER A 224 8.65 -19.54 24.52
N MET A 225 8.99 -18.41 25.09
CA MET A 225 10.35 -17.94 25.33
C MET A 225 10.73 -18.05 26.80
N ASN A 226 12.01 -17.89 27.10
CA ASN A 226 12.50 -17.80 28.48
C ASN A 226 12.19 -16.40 29.07
N PRO A 227 12.18 -16.27 30.42
CA PRO A 227 11.92 -14.99 31.08
C PRO A 227 12.85 -13.86 30.66
N ILE A 228 14.10 -14.18 30.31
CA ILE A 228 15.10 -13.21 29.83
C ILE A 228 14.77 -12.66 28.45
N ASP A 229 14.10 -13.44 27.61
CA ASP A 229 13.84 -13.10 26.20
C ASP A 229 12.54 -12.32 26.01
N HIS A 230 11.57 -12.52 26.91
CA HIS A 230 10.27 -11.88 26.80
C HIS A 230 9.57 -11.77 28.16
N PRO A 231 8.89 -10.65 28.48
CA PRO A 231 8.13 -10.48 29.72
C PRO A 231 6.98 -11.49 29.93
N HIS A 232 6.60 -12.25 28.91
CA HIS A 232 5.63 -13.34 28.99
C HIS A 232 6.29 -14.72 29.04
N GLY A 233 7.63 -14.77 29.09
CA GLY A 233 8.37 -16.01 29.10
C GLY A 233 8.38 -16.70 30.47
N GLY A 234 8.75 -17.97 30.45
CA GLY A 234 8.87 -18.81 31.63
C GLY A 234 7.63 -19.65 31.94
N GLY A 235 7.71 -20.37 33.07
CA GLY A 235 6.69 -21.31 33.54
C GLY A 235 6.91 -22.75 33.05
N GLU A 236 6.20 -23.69 33.64
CA GLU A 236 6.22 -25.10 33.28
C GLU A 236 5.03 -25.43 32.35
N GLY A 237 5.30 -26.16 31.30
CA GLY A 237 4.27 -26.62 30.37
C GLY A 237 3.52 -25.49 29.66
N ARG A 238 2.19 -25.59 29.63
CA ARG A 238 1.30 -24.64 28.93
C ARG A 238 0.89 -23.50 29.85
N THR A 239 1.74 -22.50 30.01
CA THR A 239 1.48 -21.32 30.87
C THR A 239 0.75 -20.21 30.12
N SER A 240 0.05 -19.35 30.88
CA SER A 240 -0.54 -18.09 30.38
C SER A 240 0.50 -16.97 30.35
N GLY A 241 0.16 -15.81 29.75
CA GLY A 241 1.07 -14.66 29.71
C GLY A 241 1.36 -13.99 31.07
N GLY A 242 0.62 -14.29 32.10
CA GLY A 242 0.81 -13.83 33.47
C GLY A 242 0.61 -12.33 33.74
N ARG A 243 0.41 -11.52 32.68
CA ARG A 243 0.29 -10.07 32.74
C ARG A 243 -0.41 -9.51 31.50
N HIS A 244 -0.70 -8.20 31.50
CA HIS A 244 -1.23 -7.55 30.29
C HIS A 244 -0.30 -7.75 29.10
N PRO A 245 -0.84 -7.90 27.85
CA PRO A 245 -0.04 -8.13 26.66
C PRO A 245 0.96 -6.99 26.43
N VAL A 246 2.24 -7.35 26.37
CA VAL A 246 3.34 -6.41 26.14
C VAL A 246 4.26 -6.89 25.02
N THR A 247 5.04 -5.98 24.47
CA THR A 247 6.13 -6.29 23.53
C THR A 247 7.33 -6.88 24.28
N PRO A 248 8.35 -7.44 23.59
CA PRO A 248 9.61 -7.87 24.24
C PRO A 248 10.29 -6.79 25.07
N TRP A 249 10.03 -5.53 24.75
CA TRP A 249 10.57 -4.36 25.49
C TRP A 249 9.61 -3.82 26.56
N GLY A 250 8.62 -4.59 26.97
CA GLY A 250 7.68 -4.23 28.03
C GLY A 250 6.61 -3.19 27.66
N LYS A 251 6.55 -2.74 26.41
CA LYS A 251 5.55 -1.75 26.00
C LYS A 251 4.17 -2.40 25.82
N PRO A 252 3.07 -1.84 26.36
CA PRO A 252 1.72 -2.35 26.16
C PRO A 252 1.37 -2.47 24.67
N THR A 253 0.80 -3.61 24.27
CA THR A 253 0.39 -3.87 22.87
C THR A 253 -1.07 -3.53 22.60
N LYS A 254 -1.90 -3.45 23.64
CA LYS A 254 -3.32 -3.08 23.55
C LYS A 254 -3.55 -1.71 24.21
N GLY A 255 -4.44 -0.93 23.60
CA GLY A 255 -4.90 0.37 24.14
C GLY A 255 -3.92 1.54 23.97
N LYS A 256 -2.62 1.31 23.92
CA LYS A 256 -1.62 2.38 23.82
C LYS A 256 -1.62 2.99 22.43
N LYS A 257 -1.79 4.32 22.36
CA LYS A 257 -1.64 5.10 21.11
C LYS A 257 -0.15 5.20 20.76
N THR A 258 0.25 4.59 19.63
CA THR A 258 1.66 4.48 19.21
C THR A 258 2.15 5.58 18.27
N ARG A 259 1.27 6.47 17.78
CA ARG A 259 1.69 7.60 16.93
C ARG A 259 2.63 8.52 17.69
N SER A 260 3.89 8.60 17.27
CA SER A 260 4.93 9.45 17.85
C SER A 260 4.94 10.86 17.25
N ASN A 261 4.79 10.99 15.93
CA ASN A 261 4.81 12.30 15.27
C ASN A 261 3.54 13.10 15.61
N LYS A 262 3.69 14.12 16.47
CA LYS A 262 2.61 15.01 16.90
C LYS A 262 2.51 16.28 16.06
N SER A 263 3.58 16.68 15.35
CA SER A 263 3.64 17.92 14.58
C SER A 263 2.54 18.04 13.51
N THR A 264 2.11 16.92 12.94
CA THR A 264 1.06 16.85 11.92
C THR A 264 -0.35 16.64 12.48
N ASN A 265 -0.55 16.70 13.80
CA ASN A 265 -1.88 16.58 14.41
C ASN A 265 -2.81 17.73 14.02
N LYS A 266 -2.27 18.93 13.78
CA LYS A 266 -3.01 20.12 13.31
C LYS A 266 -3.75 19.88 11.98
N PHE A 267 -3.29 18.94 11.17
CA PHE A 267 -3.94 18.57 9.91
C PHE A 267 -4.99 17.44 10.06
N ILE A 268 -5.28 16.97 11.27
CA ILE A 268 -6.29 15.93 11.51
C ILE A 268 -7.53 16.58 12.11
N LEU A 269 -8.58 16.69 11.30
CA LEU A 269 -9.88 17.19 11.75
C LEU A 269 -10.63 16.14 12.56
N LEU A 270 -10.69 14.91 12.05
CA LEU A 270 -11.34 13.78 12.70
C LEU A 270 -10.41 12.59 12.74
N SER A 271 -10.05 12.17 13.97
CA SER A 271 -9.23 10.95 14.15
C SER A 271 -10.07 9.70 13.91
N ARG A 272 -9.47 8.66 13.31
CA ARG A 272 -10.10 7.34 13.13
C ARG A 272 -10.61 6.70 14.42
N HIS A 273 -10.13 7.14 15.59
CA HIS A 273 -10.52 6.63 16.91
C HIS A 273 -11.68 7.42 17.56
N LYS A 274 -12.00 8.61 17.04
CA LYS A 274 -13.17 9.37 17.48
C LYS A 274 -14.34 9.00 16.56
N ARG A 275 -15.13 8.00 16.96
CA ARG A 275 -16.49 7.87 16.42
C ARG A 275 -17.28 9.08 16.86
N LYS A 276 -17.96 9.79 15.96
CA LYS A 276 -19.03 10.69 16.36
C LYS A 276 -20.04 9.82 17.14
N LYS A 277 -20.29 10.22 18.38
CA LYS A 277 -21.49 9.79 19.08
C LYS A 277 -22.70 10.28 18.32
#